data_83dac31b2f37afe39d52d3ddab8fd8f2
#
_entry.id   83dac31b2f37afe39d52d3ddab8fd8f2
#
_cell.length_a   1.000
_cell.length_b   1.000
_cell.length_c   1.000
_cell.angle_alpha   90.00
_cell.angle_beta   90.00
_cell.angle_gamma   90.00
#
_symmetry.space_group_name_H-M   'P 1'
#
loop_
_entity.id
_entity.type
_entity.pdbx_description
1 polymer ?
#
loop_
_entity_poly.entity_id
_entity_poly.type
_entity_poly.pdbx_seq_one_letter_code
_entity_poly.pdbx_strand_id
1 'polypeptide(L)'
;MPRIAIGGFLHETNTFAPTKATYADFVHGGGWPSMAQRAGMLELRNINVGIAGFIGEAEARGWELAPTIFAAASPCAHVTRDAYERIGGVLVDGLKNAGPLDAVYLDLHGAMVSEHLDDGEGEILARVRRVIGDSLPLVASLDLHANVTPEMMRHANALIAYRTYPHIDMAETGRAAARHLARLLATRQHLAKAFRPLPFLIPISWQCTNDHPAKSIYQNLVAMQSEAVPTLSFCPGFPAADFPHCGPSVFAYGRTQADADAATDRLAAIIEAHESDFDGRIYTPDEGVRLAMELAKTAKKPIIIADTQDNPGAGGDSDTTGMLRALVRNKAASAAIGAICDPASAKAAHAAGAGATVKLVLGGKSGIKGDYPYEGTFIVENLSDGKFVAPGPYFGGRDMDMGPSACLRTGEVRVVVSSHKAQLADQSMFRYVGIEPTRQAILVNKSSVHFRADFEPIAEKLLICAAPGAMPADPAALPWTKLRPGIRLKPNGPAFVAAEKSRSPSPATG
;
A
#
# COMPACT_ATOMS: atom_id res chain seq x y z
N MET A 1 33.10 0.63 15.35
CA MET A 1 31.92 1.28 14.73
C MET A 1 31.15 0.19 14.00
N PRO A 2 29.89 -0.08 14.33
CA PRO A 2 29.11 -1.12 13.65
C PRO A 2 28.94 -0.82 12.17
N ARG A 3 29.08 -1.86 11.33
CA ARG A 3 28.88 -1.82 9.89
C ARG A 3 27.62 -2.58 9.49
N ILE A 4 26.64 -1.86 8.98
CA ILE A 4 25.27 -2.36 8.75
C ILE A 4 25.00 -2.39 7.24
N ALA A 5 24.68 -3.56 6.71
CA ALA A 5 24.16 -3.64 5.35
C ALA A 5 22.69 -3.22 5.34
N ILE A 6 22.32 -2.43 4.32
CA ILE A 6 20.96 -1.95 4.14
C ILE A 6 20.44 -2.28 2.74
N GLY A 7 19.14 -2.63 2.66
CA GLY A 7 18.45 -2.90 1.41
C GLY A 7 16.95 -2.70 1.53
N GLY A 8 16.26 -2.68 0.40
CA GLY A 8 14.81 -2.62 0.36
C GLY A 8 14.26 -3.29 -0.89
N PHE A 9 13.19 -4.07 -0.73
CA PHE A 9 12.46 -4.69 -1.83
C PHE A 9 10.98 -4.75 -1.46
N LEU A 10 10.19 -3.78 -1.96
CA LEU A 10 8.83 -3.54 -1.52
C LEU A 10 7.84 -3.74 -2.67
N HIS A 11 6.81 -4.52 -2.41
CA HIS A 11 5.63 -4.62 -3.27
C HIS A 11 4.43 -5.10 -2.49
N GLU A 12 3.28 -4.48 -2.70
CA GLU A 12 1.98 -4.94 -2.22
C GLU A 12 1.24 -5.61 -3.38
N THR A 13 1.02 -6.91 -3.27
CA THR A 13 0.49 -7.70 -4.37
C THR A 13 -1.01 -7.96 -4.21
N ASN A 14 -1.80 -7.40 -5.11
CA ASN A 14 -3.19 -7.81 -5.30
C ASN A 14 -3.22 -8.97 -6.31
N THR A 15 -3.33 -10.20 -5.83
CA THR A 15 -3.29 -11.40 -6.70
C THR A 15 -4.44 -11.49 -7.71
N PHE A 16 -5.47 -10.65 -7.56
CA PHE A 16 -6.64 -10.57 -8.43
C PHE A 16 -6.59 -9.40 -9.41
N ALA A 17 -5.58 -8.53 -9.31
CA ALA A 17 -5.41 -7.41 -10.23
C ALA A 17 -4.97 -7.89 -11.63
N PRO A 18 -5.26 -7.11 -12.69
CA PRO A 18 -4.99 -7.55 -14.06
C PRO A 18 -3.52 -7.39 -14.47
N THR A 19 -2.80 -6.39 -13.95
CA THR A 19 -1.47 -5.99 -14.42
C THR A 19 -0.38 -6.44 -13.47
N LYS A 20 0.64 -7.18 -13.96
CA LYS A 20 1.77 -7.69 -13.16
C LYS A 20 2.86 -6.63 -12.96
N ALA A 21 3.60 -6.77 -11.86
CA ALA A 21 4.78 -5.96 -11.57
C ALA A 21 6.00 -6.49 -12.34
N THR A 22 6.46 -5.74 -13.32
CA THR A 22 7.67 -6.05 -14.11
C THR A 22 8.89 -5.37 -13.50
N TYR A 23 10.08 -5.74 -13.97
CA TYR A 23 11.32 -5.07 -13.55
C TYR A 23 11.31 -3.56 -13.85
N ALA A 24 10.69 -3.15 -14.96
CA ALA A 24 10.58 -1.75 -15.33
C ALA A 24 9.74 -0.94 -14.31
N ASP A 25 8.70 -1.56 -13.74
CA ASP A 25 7.87 -0.90 -12.72
C ASP A 25 8.69 -0.58 -11.46
N PHE A 26 9.61 -1.45 -11.07
CA PHE A 26 10.54 -1.18 -9.96
C PHE A 26 11.60 -0.15 -10.32
N VAL A 27 12.06 -0.10 -11.57
CA VAL A 27 13.01 0.93 -12.02
C VAL A 27 12.37 2.33 -11.90
N HIS A 28 11.11 2.46 -12.28
CA HIS A 28 10.39 3.74 -12.22
C HIS A 28 9.79 4.05 -10.86
N GLY A 29 9.43 3.04 -10.06
CA GLY A 29 8.81 3.18 -8.75
C GLY A 29 7.31 3.54 -8.78
N GLY A 30 6.86 4.27 -9.77
CA GLY A 30 5.49 4.80 -9.81
C GLY A 30 5.27 5.84 -8.71
N GLY A 31 4.41 5.54 -7.73
CA GLY A 31 4.26 6.37 -6.52
C GLY A 31 5.39 6.23 -5.49
N TRP A 32 6.37 5.35 -5.70
CA TRP A 32 7.56 5.16 -4.87
C TRP A 32 8.79 5.83 -5.47
N PRO A 33 9.90 6.01 -4.69
CA PRO A 33 11.18 6.40 -5.27
C PRO A 33 11.63 5.41 -6.35
N SER A 34 12.27 5.93 -7.38
CA SER A 34 12.92 5.11 -8.40
C SER A 34 13.97 4.19 -7.78
N MET A 35 14.21 3.04 -8.42
CA MET A 35 15.21 2.07 -7.97
C MET A 35 16.57 2.75 -7.75
N ALA A 36 17.16 2.54 -6.58
CA ALA A 36 18.46 3.07 -6.21
C ALA A 36 19.39 1.95 -5.77
N GLN A 37 20.68 2.03 -6.11
CA GLN A 37 21.67 1.03 -5.75
C GLN A 37 22.89 1.69 -5.12
N ARG A 38 23.53 0.96 -4.20
CA ARG A 38 24.78 1.40 -3.55
C ARG A 38 24.64 2.81 -2.98
N ALA A 39 25.62 3.68 -3.18
CA ALA A 39 25.62 5.05 -2.65
C ALA A 39 24.38 5.88 -3.03
N GLY A 40 23.75 5.62 -4.18
CA GLY A 40 22.51 6.30 -4.57
C GLY A 40 21.35 6.05 -3.60
N MET A 41 21.34 4.97 -2.82
CA MET A 41 20.32 4.75 -1.78
C MET A 41 20.38 5.80 -0.67
N LEU A 42 21.55 6.39 -0.41
CA LEU A 42 21.74 7.38 0.65
C LEU A 42 21.06 8.73 0.31
N GLU A 43 20.68 8.95 -0.93
CA GLU A 43 19.93 10.14 -1.35
C GLU A 43 18.46 10.09 -0.90
N LEU A 44 17.97 8.90 -0.52
CA LEU A 44 16.60 8.72 -0.02
C LEU A 44 16.37 9.28 1.40
N ARG A 45 17.41 9.74 2.10
CA ARG A 45 17.40 10.08 3.55
C ARG A 45 16.35 11.09 4.01
N ASN A 46 15.80 11.90 3.11
CA ASN A 46 14.93 13.03 3.46
C ASN A 46 13.46 12.85 3.06
N ILE A 47 13.07 11.64 2.67
CA ILE A 47 11.69 11.33 2.27
C ILE A 47 11.01 10.38 3.28
N ASN A 48 9.68 10.33 3.25
CA ASN A 48 8.93 9.45 4.14
C ASN A 48 8.90 8.01 3.60
N VAL A 49 9.98 7.24 3.81
CA VAL A 49 10.08 5.79 3.56
C VAL A 49 10.91 5.14 4.67
N GLY A 50 10.72 3.85 4.92
CA GLY A 50 11.39 3.14 6.03
C GLY A 50 12.91 3.22 5.95
N ILE A 51 13.49 2.97 4.78
CA ILE A 51 14.94 3.03 4.56
C ILE A 51 15.53 4.42 4.90
N ALA A 52 14.81 5.51 4.60
CA ALA A 52 15.24 6.86 4.90
C ALA A 52 15.38 7.12 6.41
N GLY A 53 14.36 6.68 7.16
CA GLY A 53 14.39 6.78 8.63
C GLY A 53 15.52 5.97 9.24
N PHE A 54 15.77 4.76 8.72
CA PHE A 54 16.89 3.93 9.18
C PHE A 54 18.24 4.59 8.89
N ILE A 55 18.45 5.12 7.67
CA ILE A 55 19.68 5.82 7.29
C ILE A 55 19.95 6.98 8.26
N GLY A 56 18.96 7.86 8.50
CA GLY A 56 19.14 9.01 9.39
C GLY A 56 19.49 8.63 10.82
N GLU A 57 18.85 7.61 11.40
CA GLU A 57 19.14 7.13 12.75
C GLU A 57 20.52 6.44 12.83
N ALA A 58 20.90 5.68 11.79
CA ALA A 58 22.20 5.02 11.69
C ALA A 58 23.36 6.03 11.61
N GLU A 59 23.20 7.08 10.78
CA GLU A 59 24.17 8.17 10.66
C GLU A 59 24.33 8.92 12.00
N ALA A 60 23.21 9.22 12.70
CA ALA A 60 23.22 9.85 14.01
C ALA A 60 23.96 9.01 15.08
N ARG A 61 23.99 7.68 14.93
CA ARG A 61 24.72 6.76 15.79
C ARG A 61 26.16 6.53 15.35
N GLY A 62 26.59 7.11 14.26
CA GLY A 62 27.92 6.93 13.69
C GLY A 62 28.13 5.53 13.09
N TRP A 63 27.09 4.83 12.64
CA TRP A 63 27.23 3.54 11.98
C TRP A 63 27.73 3.69 10.55
N GLU A 64 28.54 2.74 10.11
CA GLU A 64 28.90 2.61 8.70
C GLU A 64 27.81 1.85 7.96
N LEU A 65 27.33 2.42 6.86
CA LEU A 65 26.30 1.79 6.04
C LEU A 65 26.94 1.13 4.80
N ALA A 66 26.50 -0.09 4.51
CA ALA A 66 26.83 -0.85 3.30
C ALA A 66 25.53 -1.01 2.47
N PRO A 67 25.17 -0.01 1.63
CA PRO A 67 23.94 -0.04 0.88
C PRO A 67 24.02 -1.03 -0.29
N THR A 68 22.95 -1.79 -0.51
CA THR A 68 22.82 -2.79 -1.59
C THR A 68 21.91 -2.29 -2.71
N ILE A 69 20.59 -2.44 -2.55
CA ILE A 69 19.55 -1.98 -3.48
C ILE A 69 18.31 -1.54 -2.70
N PHE A 70 17.64 -0.49 -3.19
CA PHE A 70 16.27 -0.15 -2.86
C PHE A 70 15.43 -0.23 -4.12
N ALA A 71 14.39 -1.05 -4.11
CA ALA A 71 13.47 -1.23 -5.22
C ALA A 71 12.04 -1.34 -4.68
N ALA A 72 11.17 -0.46 -5.14
CA ALA A 72 9.75 -0.45 -4.81
C ALA A 72 8.94 -0.22 -6.07
N ALA A 73 7.74 -0.78 -6.14
CA ALA A 73 6.81 -0.52 -7.24
C ALA A 73 5.41 -0.27 -6.70
N SER A 74 4.62 0.55 -7.41
CA SER A 74 3.20 0.73 -7.09
C SER A 74 2.48 -0.62 -7.06
N PRO A 75 1.58 -0.84 -6.10
CA PRO A 75 0.81 -2.08 -6.00
C PRO A 75 0.14 -2.46 -7.32
N CYS A 76 0.22 -3.74 -7.66
CA CYS A 76 -0.43 -4.35 -8.82
C CYS A 76 -0.54 -5.87 -8.60
N ALA A 77 -0.65 -6.70 -9.65
CA ALA A 77 -0.69 -8.14 -9.51
C ALA A 77 0.70 -8.72 -9.14
N HIS A 78 0.89 -10.00 -9.34
CA HIS A 78 2.11 -10.73 -8.98
C HIS A 78 3.38 -10.07 -9.54
N VAL A 79 4.43 -10.02 -8.71
CA VAL A 79 5.77 -9.67 -9.18
C VAL A 79 6.23 -10.76 -10.15
N THR A 80 6.67 -10.36 -11.36
CA THR A 80 7.17 -11.33 -12.33
C THR A 80 8.39 -12.05 -11.79
N ARG A 81 8.60 -13.32 -12.20
CA ARG A 81 9.78 -14.09 -11.81
C ARG A 81 11.07 -13.33 -12.17
N ASP A 82 11.13 -12.73 -13.38
CA ASP A 82 12.31 -11.95 -13.81
C ASP A 82 12.61 -10.79 -12.85
N ALA A 83 11.61 -9.99 -12.51
CA ALA A 83 11.77 -8.87 -11.58
C ALA A 83 12.26 -9.35 -10.19
N TYR A 84 11.58 -10.36 -9.65
CA TYR A 84 11.92 -10.89 -8.33
C TYR A 84 13.35 -11.44 -8.27
N GLU A 85 13.74 -12.28 -9.24
CA GLU A 85 15.07 -12.90 -9.24
C GLU A 85 16.19 -11.89 -9.50
N ARG A 86 15.97 -10.91 -10.39
CA ARG A 86 16.97 -9.86 -10.66
C ARG A 86 17.18 -8.96 -9.45
N ILE A 87 16.13 -8.44 -8.84
CA ILE A 87 16.24 -7.54 -7.68
C ILE A 87 16.77 -8.30 -6.46
N GLY A 88 16.21 -9.47 -6.17
CA GLY A 88 16.68 -10.34 -5.09
C GLY A 88 18.14 -10.77 -5.28
N GLY A 89 18.57 -11.04 -6.52
CA GLY A 89 19.95 -11.34 -6.87
C GLY A 89 20.89 -10.19 -6.54
N VAL A 90 20.57 -8.95 -6.96
CA VAL A 90 21.37 -7.75 -6.64
C VAL A 90 21.47 -7.53 -5.14
N LEU A 91 20.39 -7.71 -4.38
CA LEU A 91 20.40 -7.60 -2.92
C LEU A 91 21.34 -8.63 -2.29
N VAL A 92 21.21 -9.91 -2.65
CA VAL A 92 22.02 -11.01 -2.12
C VAL A 92 23.50 -10.85 -2.50
N ASP A 93 23.80 -10.50 -3.74
CA ASP A 93 25.19 -10.29 -4.19
C ASP A 93 25.80 -9.03 -3.56
N GLY A 94 25.01 -8.00 -3.32
CA GLY A 94 25.40 -6.83 -2.54
C GLY A 94 25.87 -7.22 -1.14
N LEU A 95 25.14 -8.11 -0.45
CA LEU A 95 25.52 -8.63 0.87
C LEU A 95 26.81 -9.46 0.82
N LYS A 96 26.96 -10.37 -0.15
CA LYS A 96 28.18 -11.19 -0.31
C LYS A 96 29.44 -10.32 -0.50
N ASN A 97 29.29 -9.21 -1.21
CA ASN A 97 30.37 -8.29 -1.54
C ASN A 97 30.58 -7.18 -0.51
N ALA A 98 29.74 -7.09 0.52
CA ALA A 98 29.80 -6.02 1.52
C ALA A 98 31.01 -6.14 2.47
N GLY A 99 31.73 -7.27 2.51
CA GLY A 99 32.78 -7.53 3.50
C GLY A 99 32.19 -7.86 4.88
N PRO A 100 33.00 -7.75 5.96
CA PRO A 100 32.52 -8.02 7.31
C PRO A 100 31.35 -7.09 7.70
N LEU A 101 30.28 -7.66 8.25
CA LEU A 101 29.08 -6.94 8.70
C LEU A 101 28.81 -7.26 10.17
N ASP A 102 28.21 -6.31 10.88
CA ASP A 102 27.69 -6.48 12.24
C ASP A 102 26.18 -6.78 12.26
N ALA A 103 25.44 -6.35 11.24
CA ALA A 103 24.00 -6.61 11.10
C ALA A 103 23.51 -6.29 9.68
N VAL A 104 22.23 -6.66 9.43
CA VAL A 104 21.49 -6.32 8.20
C VAL A 104 20.14 -5.69 8.56
N TYR A 105 19.80 -4.63 7.84
CA TYR A 105 18.46 -4.05 7.84
C TYR A 105 17.84 -4.13 6.45
N LEU A 106 16.57 -4.53 6.40
CA LEU A 106 15.77 -4.54 5.17
C LEU A 106 14.50 -3.71 5.34
N ASP A 107 14.21 -2.87 4.37
CA ASP A 107 12.91 -2.23 4.21
C ASP A 107 12.06 -3.10 3.28
N LEU A 108 11.02 -3.74 3.82
CA LEU A 108 10.15 -4.68 3.13
C LEU A 108 8.69 -4.21 3.24
N HIS A 109 7.83 -4.68 2.34
CA HIS A 109 6.40 -4.44 2.47
C HIS A 109 5.74 -5.47 3.40
N GLY A 110 5.95 -6.74 3.16
CA GLY A 110 5.34 -7.85 3.89
C GLY A 110 4.11 -8.45 3.19
N ALA A 111 3.78 -8.01 1.97
CA ALA A 111 2.63 -8.52 1.21
C ALA A 111 2.99 -8.85 -0.25
N MET A 112 4.23 -9.21 -0.52
CA MET A 112 4.70 -9.53 -1.86
C MET A 112 4.40 -10.99 -2.21
N VAL A 113 3.64 -11.17 -3.29
CA VAL A 113 3.45 -12.46 -3.96
C VAL A 113 4.06 -12.38 -5.36
N SER A 114 4.91 -13.31 -5.73
CA SER A 114 5.48 -13.39 -7.08
C SER A 114 4.85 -14.53 -7.89
N GLU A 115 5.17 -14.60 -9.17
CA GLU A 115 4.65 -15.66 -10.05
C GLU A 115 4.99 -17.08 -9.60
N HIS A 116 6.02 -17.25 -8.77
CA HIS A 116 6.55 -18.55 -8.37
C HIS A 116 6.71 -18.71 -6.84
N LEU A 117 6.39 -17.69 -6.06
CA LEU A 117 6.50 -17.69 -4.61
C LEU A 117 5.27 -17.02 -4.00
N ASP A 118 4.58 -17.71 -3.14
CA ASP A 118 3.44 -17.16 -2.39
C ASP A 118 3.92 -16.20 -1.27
N ASP A 119 5.12 -16.41 -0.71
CA ASP A 119 5.76 -15.58 0.33
C ASP A 119 7.08 -14.99 -0.19
N GLY A 120 7.01 -13.83 -0.82
CA GLY A 120 8.17 -13.15 -1.38
C GLY A 120 9.14 -12.67 -0.31
N GLU A 121 8.65 -12.12 0.78
CA GLU A 121 9.48 -11.63 1.87
C GLU A 121 10.12 -12.76 2.68
N GLY A 122 9.39 -13.82 2.98
CA GLY A 122 9.95 -14.99 3.66
C GLY A 122 11.13 -15.59 2.89
N GLU A 123 11.01 -15.73 1.56
CA GLU A 123 12.12 -16.23 0.73
C GLU A 123 13.29 -15.24 0.67
N ILE A 124 13.06 -13.91 0.54
CA ILE A 124 14.15 -12.93 0.58
C ILE A 124 14.90 -12.98 1.92
N LEU A 125 14.19 -13.02 3.04
CA LEU A 125 14.77 -13.16 4.36
C LEU A 125 15.57 -14.46 4.49
N ALA A 126 15.07 -15.57 3.94
CA ALA A 126 15.78 -16.86 3.88
C ALA A 126 17.05 -16.78 3.04
N ARG A 127 17.02 -16.11 1.87
CA ARG A 127 18.19 -15.89 1.02
C ARG A 127 19.26 -15.05 1.73
N VAL A 128 18.85 -13.99 2.40
CA VAL A 128 19.75 -13.15 3.21
C VAL A 128 20.36 -13.99 4.33
N ARG A 129 19.56 -14.77 5.06
CA ARG A 129 20.02 -15.62 6.15
C ARG A 129 21.08 -16.65 5.68
N ARG A 130 20.90 -17.21 4.49
CA ARG A 130 21.91 -18.12 3.88
C ARG A 130 23.27 -17.47 3.64
N VAL A 131 23.30 -16.14 3.44
CA VAL A 131 24.56 -15.39 3.23
C VAL A 131 25.20 -14.98 4.55
N ILE A 132 24.41 -14.45 5.48
CA ILE A 132 24.92 -13.85 6.72
C ILE A 132 25.03 -14.85 7.89
N GLY A 133 24.46 -16.06 7.76
CA GLY A 133 24.38 -17.06 8.85
C GLY A 133 23.36 -16.65 9.92
N ASP A 134 23.27 -17.44 11.00
CA ASP A 134 22.24 -17.26 12.04
C ASP A 134 22.63 -16.28 13.15
N SER A 135 23.93 -15.96 13.28
CA SER A 135 24.47 -15.15 14.37
C SER A 135 24.29 -13.64 14.16
N LEU A 136 24.28 -13.18 12.92
CA LEU A 136 24.16 -11.74 12.63
C LEU A 136 22.71 -11.27 12.77
N PRO A 137 22.44 -10.16 13.47
CA PRO A 137 21.11 -9.58 13.54
C PRO A 137 20.58 -9.21 12.15
N LEU A 138 19.35 -9.63 11.86
CA LEU A 138 18.56 -9.27 10.68
C LEU A 138 17.25 -8.65 11.14
N VAL A 139 17.08 -7.35 10.90
CA VAL A 139 15.88 -6.58 11.26
C VAL A 139 15.22 -6.08 9.98
N ALA A 140 13.89 -6.11 9.93
CA ALA A 140 13.16 -5.53 8.82
C ALA A 140 12.03 -4.60 9.31
N SER A 141 11.78 -3.51 8.55
CA SER A 141 10.54 -2.75 8.62
C SER A 141 9.50 -3.35 7.67
N LEU A 142 8.23 -3.23 8.05
CA LEU A 142 7.08 -3.71 7.29
C LEU A 142 6.01 -2.62 7.22
N ASP A 143 5.24 -2.65 6.14
CA ASP A 143 3.94 -1.98 6.10
C ASP A 143 2.96 -2.62 7.09
N LEU A 144 1.96 -1.87 7.57
CA LEU A 144 0.91 -2.47 8.40
C LEU A 144 -0.03 -3.39 7.58
N HIS A 145 -0.05 -3.25 6.25
CA HIS A 145 -0.75 -4.19 5.38
C HIS A 145 0.02 -5.51 5.16
N ALA A 146 1.10 -5.75 5.89
CA ALA A 146 1.85 -7.00 5.81
C ALA A 146 0.97 -8.22 6.14
N ASN A 147 1.00 -9.22 5.27
CA ASN A 147 0.48 -10.56 5.52
C ASN A 147 1.62 -11.41 6.10
N VAL A 148 1.91 -11.21 7.39
CA VAL A 148 3.08 -11.80 8.04
C VAL A 148 3.00 -13.32 8.07
N THR A 149 4.12 -13.97 7.74
CA THR A 149 4.21 -15.44 7.67
C THR A 149 5.10 -16.00 8.77
N PRO A 150 4.95 -17.30 9.10
CA PRO A 150 5.89 -17.98 10.00
C PRO A 150 7.34 -17.94 9.50
N GLU A 151 7.56 -17.95 8.17
CA GLU A 151 8.90 -17.86 7.57
C GLU A 151 9.53 -16.49 7.81
N MET A 152 8.77 -15.40 7.65
CA MET A 152 9.25 -14.07 7.98
C MET A 152 9.65 -13.97 9.47
N MET A 153 8.81 -14.47 10.36
CA MET A 153 9.09 -14.53 11.82
C MET A 153 10.31 -15.39 12.13
N ARG A 154 10.51 -16.50 11.42
CA ARG A 154 11.64 -17.41 11.64
C ARG A 154 12.97 -16.73 11.29
N HIS A 155 13.06 -16.10 10.12
CA HIS A 155 14.32 -15.62 9.57
C HIS A 155 14.74 -14.24 10.11
N ALA A 156 13.82 -13.32 10.41
CA ALA A 156 14.13 -12.03 11.00
C ALA A 156 14.35 -12.13 12.51
N ASN A 157 15.32 -11.38 13.06
CA ASN A 157 15.46 -11.20 14.51
C ASN A 157 14.39 -10.24 15.05
N ALA A 158 13.99 -9.26 14.24
CA ALA A 158 12.82 -8.43 14.52
C ALA A 158 12.18 -7.94 13.23
N LEU A 159 10.85 -7.89 13.24
CA LEU A 159 10.00 -7.22 12.27
C LEU A 159 9.32 -6.05 12.98
N ILE A 160 9.28 -4.88 12.35
CA ILE A 160 8.70 -3.68 12.93
C ILE A 160 7.77 -3.05 11.89
N ALA A 161 6.46 -3.03 12.19
CA ALA A 161 5.45 -2.55 11.24
C ALA A 161 5.07 -1.09 11.48
N TYR A 162 4.59 -0.42 10.42
CA TYR A 162 3.93 0.88 10.50
C TYR A 162 2.75 0.84 11.48
N ARG A 163 2.38 2.00 12.00
CA ARG A 163 1.28 2.16 12.96
C ARG A 163 0.21 3.12 12.51
N THR A 164 0.38 3.70 11.33
CA THR A 164 -0.57 4.68 10.79
C THR A 164 -1.05 4.30 9.40
N TYR A 165 -2.33 4.46 9.18
CA TYR A 165 -2.97 4.43 7.88
C TYR A 165 -3.94 5.61 7.81
N PRO A 166 -3.60 6.67 7.10
CA PRO A 166 -2.52 6.91 6.12
C PRO A 166 -1.10 6.73 6.66
N HIS A 167 -0.17 6.22 5.82
CA HIS A 167 1.23 5.94 6.19
C HIS A 167 2.06 7.22 6.32
N ILE A 168 1.92 7.90 7.44
CA ILE A 168 2.72 9.11 7.74
C ILE A 168 3.95 8.80 8.61
N ASP A 169 4.09 7.54 9.06
CA ASP A 169 5.14 7.09 9.99
C ASP A 169 6.15 6.12 9.37
N MET A 170 6.21 6.01 8.03
CA MET A 170 7.14 5.09 7.35
C MET A 170 8.59 5.34 7.79
N ALA A 171 9.07 6.58 7.72
CA ALA A 171 10.41 6.93 8.17
C ALA A 171 10.61 6.71 9.68
N GLU A 172 9.59 6.96 10.51
CA GLU A 172 9.67 6.70 11.97
C GLU A 172 9.80 5.20 12.26
N THR A 173 9.14 4.35 11.48
CA THR A 173 9.28 2.89 11.59
C THR A 173 10.72 2.45 11.26
N GLY A 174 11.34 3.03 10.23
CA GLY A 174 12.76 2.80 9.94
C GLY A 174 13.68 3.23 11.10
N ARG A 175 13.42 4.40 11.71
CA ARG A 175 14.13 4.84 12.93
C ARG A 175 13.91 3.87 14.10
N ALA A 176 12.69 3.38 14.27
CA ALA A 176 12.39 2.38 15.31
C ALA A 176 13.13 1.07 15.07
N ALA A 177 13.25 0.63 13.81
CA ALA A 177 14.05 -0.54 13.43
C ALA A 177 15.53 -0.34 13.77
N ALA A 178 16.11 0.84 13.50
CA ALA A 178 17.49 1.16 13.86
C ALA A 178 17.70 1.18 15.38
N ARG A 179 16.77 1.77 16.16
CA ARG A 179 16.82 1.72 17.63
C ARG A 179 16.73 0.30 18.17
N HIS A 180 15.88 -0.53 17.59
CA HIS A 180 15.78 -1.94 17.98
C HIS A 180 17.08 -2.70 17.63
N LEU A 181 17.66 -2.47 16.46
CA LEU A 181 18.93 -3.04 16.07
C LEU A 181 20.08 -2.62 17.01
N ALA A 182 20.12 -1.34 17.41
CA ALA A 182 21.09 -0.85 18.40
C ALA A 182 21.02 -1.64 19.71
N ARG A 183 19.80 -1.96 20.18
CA ARG A 183 19.60 -2.80 21.37
C ARG A 183 20.15 -4.22 21.16
N LEU A 184 19.86 -4.85 20.03
CA LEU A 184 20.38 -6.20 19.72
C LEU A 184 21.90 -6.22 19.68
N LEU A 185 22.52 -5.22 19.08
CA LEU A 185 23.99 -5.10 19.01
C LEU A 185 24.62 -4.88 20.40
N ALA A 186 24.00 -4.06 21.26
CA ALA A 186 24.51 -3.75 22.58
C ALA A 186 24.35 -4.94 23.56
N THR A 187 23.23 -5.64 23.51
CA THR A 187 22.93 -6.71 24.48
C THR A 187 23.37 -8.08 24.02
N ARG A 188 23.49 -8.29 22.71
CA ARG A 188 23.68 -9.60 22.06
C ARG A 188 22.64 -10.66 22.48
N GLN A 189 21.49 -10.18 22.96
CA GLN A 189 20.39 -11.05 23.41
C GLN A 189 19.35 -11.19 22.28
N HIS A 190 18.96 -12.42 22.03
CA HIS A 190 17.78 -12.70 21.19
C HIS A 190 16.54 -12.58 22.04
N LEU A 191 15.55 -11.82 21.54
CA LEU A 191 14.24 -11.74 22.16
C LEU A 191 13.41 -12.96 21.77
N ALA A 192 12.56 -13.41 22.69
CA ALA A 192 11.54 -14.40 22.40
C ALA A 192 10.49 -13.81 21.44
N LYS A 193 9.93 -14.66 20.59
CA LYS A 193 8.99 -14.25 19.54
C LYS A 193 7.64 -14.88 19.78
N ALA A 194 6.56 -14.13 19.61
CA ALA A 194 5.21 -14.64 19.55
C ALA A 194 4.51 -14.14 18.29
N PHE A 195 3.64 -14.95 17.72
CA PHE A 195 2.90 -14.67 16.49
C PHE A 195 1.51 -15.26 16.55
N ARG A 196 0.48 -14.46 16.22
CA ARG A 196 -0.94 -14.87 16.18
C ARG A 196 -1.60 -14.34 14.91
N PRO A 197 -1.93 -15.21 13.94
CA PRO A 197 -2.82 -14.85 12.84
C PRO A 197 -4.25 -14.71 13.37
N LEU A 198 -4.96 -13.67 12.92
CA LEU A 198 -6.35 -13.44 13.33
C LEU A 198 -7.34 -14.14 12.38
N PRO A 199 -8.57 -14.48 12.86
CA PRO A 199 -9.45 -15.38 12.15
C PRO A 199 -10.38 -14.73 11.12
N PHE A 200 -10.17 -13.48 10.71
CA PHE A 200 -11.00 -12.76 9.74
C PHE A 200 -10.18 -11.77 8.90
N LEU A 201 -10.60 -11.53 7.66
CA LEU A 201 -10.04 -10.46 6.83
C LEU A 201 -10.66 -9.12 7.20
N ILE A 202 -9.86 -8.06 7.15
CA ILE A 202 -10.31 -6.68 7.40
C ILE A 202 -10.31 -5.94 6.06
N PRO A 203 -11.47 -5.41 5.58
CA PRO A 203 -11.50 -4.61 4.37
C PRO A 203 -10.59 -3.38 4.48
N ILE A 204 -9.84 -3.07 3.43
CA ILE A 204 -8.83 -2.01 3.45
C ILE A 204 -9.40 -0.63 3.82
N SER A 205 -10.65 -0.36 3.45
CA SER A 205 -11.33 0.91 3.76
C SER A 205 -11.57 1.13 5.25
N TRP A 206 -11.58 0.06 6.05
CA TRP A 206 -11.83 0.10 7.49
C TRP A 206 -10.60 -0.07 8.36
N GLN A 207 -9.43 -0.04 7.74
CA GLN A 207 -8.14 -0.13 8.46
C GLN A 207 -7.59 1.25 8.87
N CYS A 208 -8.31 2.34 8.61
CA CYS A 208 -7.86 3.70 8.89
C CYS A 208 -7.59 3.93 10.39
N THR A 209 -6.35 4.30 10.72
CA THR A 209 -5.93 4.50 12.11
C THR A 209 -6.34 5.84 12.72
N ASN A 210 -7.01 6.71 11.94
CA ASN A 210 -7.65 7.92 12.46
C ASN A 210 -9.02 7.61 13.07
N ASP A 211 -9.62 6.47 12.73
CA ASP A 211 -10.98 6.09 13.13
C ASP A 211 -10.98 4.86 14.03
N HIS A 212 -12.04 4.72 14.83
CA HIS A 212 -12.33 3.48 15.57
C HIS A 212 -12.74 2.38 14.55
N PRO A 213 -12.35 1.10 14.78
CA PRO A 213 -11.65 0.55 15.95
C PRO A 213 -10.11 0.66 15.85
N ALA A 214 -9.53 0.84 14.66
CA ALA A 214 -8.09 0.82 14.47
C ALA A 214 -7.38 1.84 15.38
N LYS A 215 -7.88 3.07 15.50
CA LYS A 215 -7.31 4.09 16.37
C LYS A 215 -7.13 3.62 17.81
N SER A 216 -8.17 3.08 18.43
CA SER A 216 -8.11 2.61 19.81
C SER A 216 -7.24 1.36 19.97
N ILE A 217 -7.23 0.46 18.97
CA ILE A 217 -6.36 -0.72 18.97
C ILE A 217 -4.88 -0.30 18.95
N TYR A 218 -4.48 0.63 18.07
CA TYR A 218 -3.09 1.11 18.03
C TYR A 218 -2.70 1.91 19.28
N GLN A 219 -3.63 2.64 19.92
CA GLN A 219 -3.41 3.26 21.22
C GLN A 219 -3.14 2.21 22.31
N ASN A 220 -3.93 1.14 22.37
CA ASN A 220 -3.70 0.02 23.27
C ASN A 220 -2.35 -0.67 23.01
N LEU A 221 -2.01 -0.92 21.74
CA LEU A 221 -0.72 -1.49 21.33
C LEU A 221 0.45 -0.69 21.88
N VAL A 222 0.42 0.65 21.73
CA VAL A 222 1.47 1.53 22.26
C VAL A 222 1.56 1.46 23.79
N ALA A 223 0.41 1.47 24.48
CA ALA A 223 0.35 1.39 25.93
C ALA A 223 0.83 0.04 26.50
N MET A 224 0.75 -1.04 25.72
CA MET A 224 1.21 -2.37 26.11
C MET A 224 2.72 -2.58 25.94
N GLN A 225 3.42 -1.73 25.19
CA GLN A 225 4.86 -1.82 25.05
C GLN A 225 5.58 -1.44 26.35
N SER A 226 6.64 -2.17 26.65
CA SER A 226 7.43 -1.99 27.87
C SER A 226 8.86 -2.49 27.65
N GLU A 227 9.70 -2.41 28.70
CA GLU A 227 11.01 -3.06 28.64
C GLU A 227 10.94 -4.57 28.49
N ALA A 228 9.92 -5.22 29.05
CA ALA A 228 9.69 -6.66 28.89
C ALA A 228 9.21 -7.02 27.48
N VAL A 229 8.43 -6.14 26.84
CA VAL A 229 7.92 -6.28 25.47
C VAL A 229 8.30 -5.05 24.65
N PRO A 230 9.54 -4.93 24.21
CA PRO A 230 10.03 -3.72 23.52
C PRO A 230 9.44 -3.51 22.13
N THR A 231 8.87 -4.55 21.54
CA THR A 231 8.24 -4.47 20.21
C THR A 231 6.97 -5.30 20.18
N LEU A 232 5.88 -4.67 19.82
CA LEU A 232 4.56 -5.25 19.58
C LEU A 232 4.02 -4.63 18.32
N SER A 233 3.48 -5.44 17.41
CA SER A 233 2.93 -5.00 16.14
C SER A 233 1.59 -5.66 15.87
N PHE A 234 0.70 -4.90 15.25
CA PHE A 234 -0.53 -5.36 14.63
C PHE A 234 -0.45 -5.03 13.14
N CYS A 235 -0.59 -6.02 12.29
CA CYS A 235 -0.75 -5.86 10.86
C CYS A 235 -2.17 -6.26 10.49
N PRO A 236 -3.05 -5.33 10.09
CA PRO A 236 -4.37 -5.64 9.53
C PRO A 236 -4.32 -6.50 8.28
N GLY A 237 -3.17 -6.52 7.61
CA GLY A 237 -2.90 -7.30 6.41
C GLY A 237 -3.53 -6.72 5.14
N PHE A 238 -3.00 -7.11 4.00
CA PHE A 238 -3.55 -6.78 2.69
C PHE A 238 -4.61 -7.80 2.29
N PRO A 239 -5.90 -7.43 2.24
CA PRO A 239 -7.00 -8.40 2.12
C PRO A 239 -7.33 -8.81 0.68
N ALA A 240 -6.35 -8.80 -0.25
CA ALA A 240 -6.54 -9.20 -1.64
C ALA A 240 -5.37 -10.04 -2.17
N ALA A 241 -4.79 -10.88 -1.30
CA ALA A 241 -3.70 -11.78 -1.66
C ALA A 241 -4.10 -13.24 -1.43
N ASP A 242 -4.34 -14.01 -2.51
CA ASP A 242 -4.80 -15.39 -2.43
C ASP A 242 -3.64 -16.36 -2.15
N PHE A 243 -3.27 -16.45 -0.86
CA PHE A 243 -2.29 -17.42 -0.37
C PHE A 243 -2.60 -17.78 1.10
N PRO A 244 -2.02 -18.90 1.65
CA PRO A 244 -2.46 -19.44 2.95
C PRO A 244 -2.31 -18.51 4.15
N HIS A 245 -1.35 -17.58 4.11
CA HIS A 245 -1.08 -16.66 5.23
C HIS A 245 -1.68 -15.27 5.05
N CYS A 246 -2.49 -15.03 4.02
CA CYS A 246 -3.23 -13.78 3.87
C CYS A 246 -4.09 -13.50 5.10
N GLY A 247 -4.06 -12.26 5.55
CA GLY A 247 -4.90 -11.72 6.60
C GLY A 247 -4.15 -11.12 7.79
N PRO A 248 -4.90 -10.60 8.77
CA PRO A 248 -4.35 -9.87 9.89
C PRO A 248 -3.52 -10.76 10.82
N SER A 249 -2.56 -10.13 11.48
CA SER A 249 -1.72 -10.80 12.48
C SER A 249 -1.21 -9.85 13.55
N VAL A 250 -0.92 -10.42 14.71
CA VAL A 250 -0.24 -9.76 15.84
C VAL A 250 1.06 -10.51 16.11
N PHE A 251 2.14 -9.76 16.36
CA PHE A 251 3.41 -10.36 16.77
C PHE A 251 4.15 -9.48 17.77
N ALA A 252 4.92 -10.12 18.62
CA ALA A 252 5.67 -9.46 19.68
C ALA A 252 7.09 -10.03 19.82
N TYR A 253 7.98 -9.19 20.32
CA TYR A 253 9.32 -9.56 20.78
C TYR A 253 9.44 -9.22 22.25
N GLY A 254 9.61 -10.25 23.10
CA GLY A 254 9.65 -10.14 24.54
C GLY A 254 10.98 -10.62 25.15
N ARG A 255 11.30 -10.18 26.37
CA ARG A 255 12.45 -10.69 27.11
C ARG A 255 12.35 -12.18 27.41
N THR A 256 11.12 -12.65 27.70
CA THR A 256 10.80 -14.06 27.87
C THR A 256 9.71 -14.48 26.89
N GLN A 257 9.57 -15.79 26.69
CA GLN A 257 8.48 -16.32 25.86
C GLN A 257 7.11 -15.97 26.46
N ALA A 258 6.98 -16.04 27.78
CA ALA A 258 5.75 -15.68 28.50
C ALA A 258 5.35 -14.21 28.27
N ASP A 259 6.32 -13.27 28.28
CA ASP A 259 6.04 -11.85 28.01
C ASP A 259 5.53 -11.66 26.58
N ALA A 260 6.20 -12.30 25.59
CA ALA A 260 5.82 -12.20 24.19
C ALA A 260 4.42 -12.80 23.93
N ASP A 261 4.16 -14.00 24.44
CA ASP A 261 2.88 -14.69 24.30
C ASP A 261 1.74 -13.88 24.95
N ALA A 262 1.92 -13.42 26.20
CA ALA A 262 0.90 -12.66 26.92
C ALA A 262 0.53 -11.35 26.21
N ALA A 263 1.53 -10.62 25.69
CA ALA A 263 1.28 -9.38 24.95
C ALA A 263 0.52 -9.65 23.64
N THR A 264 0.94 -10.69 22.90
CA THR A 264 0.35 -11.07 21.62
C THR A 264 -1.10 -11.56 21.82
N ASP A 265 -1.35 -12.43 22.81
CA ASP A 265 -2.68 -12.97 23.10
C ASP A 265 -3.64 -11.85 23.56
N ARG A 266 -3.15 -10.94 24.42
CA ARG A 266 -3.97 -9.82 24.90
C ARG A 266 -4.36 -8.88 23.77
N LEU A 267 -3.43 -8.52 22.87
CA LEU A 267 -3.74 -7.63 21.75
C LEU A 267 -4.66 -8.32 20.75
N ALA A 268 -4.44 -9.61 20.45
CA ALA A 268 -5.32 -10.41 19.59
C ALA A 268 -6.75 -10.42 20.12
N ALA A 269 -6.93 -10.67 21.43
CA ALA A 269 -8.26 -10.64 22.07
C ALA A 269 -8.95 -9.28 21.98
N ILE A 270 -8.19 -8.16 22.11
CA ILE A 270 -8.73 -6.81 21.92
C ILE A 270 -9.24 -6.63 20.48
N ILE A 271 -8.46 -7.06 19.48
CA ILE A 271 -8.84 -6.91 18.07
C ILE A 271 -10.05 -7.78 17.75
N GLU A 272 -10.09 -9.02 18.21
CA GLU A 272 -11.21 -9.93 17.98
C GLU A 272 -12.51 -9.43 18.64
N ALA A 273 -12.41 -8.80 19.80
CA ALA A 273 -13.57 -8.17 20.47
C ALA A 273 -14.15 -6.99 19.66
N HIS A 274 -13.37 -6.38 18.77
CA HIS A 274 -13.78 -5.30 17.90
C HIS A 274 -14.01 -5.74 16.45
N GLU A 275 -14.13 -7.05 16.18
CA GLU A 275 -14.31 -7.55 14.80
C GLU A 275 -15.46 -6.84 14.07
N SER A 276 -16.63 -6.73 14.70
CA SER A 276 -17.83 -6.12 14.11
C SER A 276 -17.67 -4.62 13.81
N ASP A 277 -16.71 -3.96 14.44
CA ASP A 277 -16.50 -2.51 14.29
C ASP A 277 -15.67 -2.17 13.04
N PHE A 278 -15.01 -3.17 12.42
CA PHE A 278 -14.34 -3.01 11.14
C PHE A 278 -15.32 -3.05 9.95
N ASP A 279 -16.32 -2.24 10.02
CA ASP A 279 -17.40 -2.14 9.02
C ASP A 279 -17.87 -0.68 8.89
N GLY A 280 -18.62 -0.40 7.82
CA GLY A 280 -19.17 0.91 7.60
C GLY A 280 -19.94 1.03 6.28
N ARG A 281 -20.47 2.20 6.03
CA ARG A 281 -21.31 2.42 4.86
C ARG A 281 -20.50 2.66 3.60
N ILE A 282 -20.74 1.85 2.59
CA ILE A 282 -20.23 2.00 1.23
C ILE A 282 -21.42 2.35 0.33
N TYR A 283 -21.23 3.35 -0.53
CA TYR A 283 -22.25 3.83 -1.47
C TYR A 283 -21.97 3.28 -2.87
N THR A 284 -23.03 3.05 -3.64
CA THR A 284 -22.89 2.94 -5.09
C THR A 284 -22.46 4.30 -5.68
N PRO A 285 -21.86 4.34 -6.87
CA PRO A 285 -21.44 5.60 -7.49
C PRO A 285 -22.55 6.66 -7.57
N ASP A 286 -23.76 6.26 -7.97
CA ASP A 286 -24.87 7.21 -8.08
C ASP A 286 -25.41 7.67 -6.72
N GLU A 287 -25.50 6.80 -5.74
CA GLU A 287 -25.90 7.19 -4.37
C GLU A 287 -24.89 8.16 -3.77
N GLY A 288 -23.58 7.85 -3.88
CA GLY A 288 -22.53 8.71 -3.35
C GLY A 288 -22.50 10.07 -4.00
N VAL A 289 -22.62 10.14 -5.33
CA VAL A 289 -22.67 11.41 -6.06
C VAL A 289 -23.90 12.23 -5.69
N ARG A 290 -25.10 11.62 -5.67
CA ARG A 290 -26.33 12.35 -5.25
C ARG A 290 -26.24 12.87 -3.83
N LEU A 291 -25.73 12.07 -2.90
CA LEU A 291 -25.51 12.50 -1.51
C LEU A 291 -24.49 13.64 -1.44
N ALA A 292 -23.39 13.54 -2.18
CA ALA A 292 -22.38 14.59 -2.23
C ALA A 292 -22.95 15.90 -2.77
N MET A 293 -23.76 15.85 -3.85
CA MET A 293 -24.45 17.03 -4.40
C MET A 293 -25.41 17.66 -3.40
N GLU A 294 -26.15 16.85 -2.62
CA GLU A 294 -27.06 17.36 -1.59
C GLU A 294 -26.29 18.05 -0.46
N LEU A 295 -25.25 17.40 0.06
CA LEU A 295 -24.39 17.97 1.11
C LEU A 295 -23.69 19.25 0.64
N ALA A 296 -23.23 19.28 -0.59
CA ALA A 296 -22.53 20.43 -1.16
C ALA A 296 -23.36 21.73 -1.22
N LYS A 297 -24.71 21.65 -1.17
CA LYS A 297 -25.59 22.84 -1.15
C LYS A 297 -25.36 23.75 0.06
N THR A 298 -24.93 23.19 1.18
CA THR A 298 -24.72 23.91 2.43
C THR A 298 -23.29 23.81 2.97
N ALA A 299 -22.48 22.94 2.37
CA ALA A 299 -21.09 22.72 2.77
C ALA A 299 -20.24 23.97 2.51
N LYS A 300 -19.27 24.22 3.40
CA LYS A 300 -18.27 25.29 3.27
C LYS A 300 -16.93 24.77 2.72
N LYS A 301 -16.77 23.45 2.71
CA LYS A 301 -15.60 22.73 2.22
C LYS A 301 -16.05 21.66 1.23
N PRO A 302 -15.14 21.13 0.38
CA PRO A 302 -15.49 20.04 -0.54
C PRO A 302 -16.09 18.82 0.17
N ILE A 303 -17.03 18.16 -0.51
CA ILE A 303 -17.41 16.78 -0.20
C ILE A 303 -16.44 15.89 -0.98
N ILE A 304 -15.76 15.00 -0.28
CA ILE A 304 -14.75 14.13 -0.90
C ILE A 304 -15.29 12.70 -0.98
N ILE A 305 -15.18 12.10 -2.15
CA ILE A 305 -15.55 10.72 -2.42
C ILE A 305 -14.28 9.89 -2.65
N ALA A 306 -14.08 8.87 -1.86
CA ALA A 306 -13.10 7.84 -2.13
C ALA A 306 -13.66 6.87 -3.19
N ASP A 307 -13.05 6.80 -4.36
CA ASP A 307 -13.23 5.73 -5.35
C ASP A 307 -12.35 4.55 -4.91
N THR A 308 -12.86 3.77 -3.95
CA THR A 308 -12.02 2.87 -3.15
C THR A 308 -11.58 1.62 -3.90
N GLN A 309 -12.36 1.17 -4.91
CA GLN A 309 -12.06 -0.09 -5.59
C GLN A 309 -11.05 0.03 -6.73
N ASP A 310 -10.90 1.23 -7.33
CA ASP A 310 -9.83 1.51 -8.30
C ASP A 310 -8.75 2.38 -7.65
N ASN A 311 -8.18 1.84 -6.58
CA ASN A 311 -7.11 2.44 -5.81
C ASN A 311 -5.74 1.92 -6.29
N PRO A 312 -4.87 2.77 -6.89
CA PRO A 312 -3.51 2.36 -7.26
C PRO A 312 -2.67 1.85 -6.10
N GLY A 313 -2.94 2.34 -4.88
CA GLY A 313 -2.32 1.84 -3.66
C GLY A 313 -2.85 0.47 -3.19
N ALA A 314 -3.74 -0.19 -3.97
CA ALA A 314 -4.23 -1.53 -3.69
C ALA A 314 -4.32 -2.40 -4.97
N GLY A 315 -3.53 -2.06 -5.98
CA GLY A 315 -3.43 -2.81 -7.23
C GLY A 315 -4.36 -2.35 -8.35
N GLY A 316 -5.12 -1.26 -8.17
CA GLY A 316 -5.91 -0.65 -9.23
C GLY A 316 -5.02 -0.01 -10.30
N ASP A 317 -5.47 -0.02 -11.56
CA ASP A 317 -4.76 0.66 -12.65
C ASP A 317 -5.11 2.15 -12.76
N SER A 318 -6.02 2.63 -11.92
CA SER A 318 -6.50 4.03 -11.91
C SER A 318 -7.18 4.46 -13.22
N ASP A 319 -7.67 3.52 -13.99
CA ASP A 319 -8.24 3.81 -15.31
C ASP A 319 -9.76 3.67 -15.37
N THR A 320 -10.41 3.15 -14.32
CA THR A 320 -11.86 2.94 -14.34
C THR A 320 -12.63 4.24 -14.36
N THR A 321 -13.77 4.23 -15.04
CA THR A 321 -14.59 5.43 -15.31
C THR A 321 -15.92 5.44 -14.57
N GLY A 322 -16.17 4.46 -13.72
CA GLY A 322 -17.46 4.32 -13.01
C GLY A 322 -17.90 5.57 -12.24
N MET A 323 -16.99 6.20 -11.50
CA MET A 323 -17.27 7.45 -10.79
C MET A 323 -17.41 8.65 -11.74
N LEU A 324 -16.61 8.75 -12.81
CA LEU A 324 -16.76 9.78 -13.83
C LEU A 324 -18.15 9.71 -14.48
N ARG A 325 -18.58 8.50 -14.87
CA ARG A 325 -19.92 8.28 -15.44
C ARG A 325 -21.01 8.71 -14.48
N ALA A 326 -20.87 8.43 -13.18
CA ALA A 326 -21.84 8.84 -12.16
C ALA A 326 -21.90 10.37 -12.00
N LEU A 327 -20.75 11.06 -11.96
CA LEU A 327 -20.68 12.52 -11.89
C LEU A 327 -21.40 13.17 -13.09
N VAL A 328 -21.08 12.71 -14.30
CA VAL A 328 -21.68 13.28 -15.54
C VAL A 328 -23.18 12.97 -15.63
N ARG A 329 -23.59 11.73 -15.38
CA ARG A 329 -25.00 11.31 -15.43
C ARG A 329 -25.87 12.08 -14.46
N ASN A 330 -25.40 12.33 -13.23
CA ASN A 330 -26.09 13.11 -12.22
C ASN A 330 -25.90 14.62 -12.40
N LYS A 331 -25.16 15.09 -13.41
CA LYS A 331 -24.89 16.51 -13.67
C LYS A 331 -24.25 17.23 -12.48
N ALA A 332 -23.26 16.56 -11.84
CA ALA A 332 -22.53 17.16 -10.74
C ALA A 332 -21.84 18.45 -11.18
N ALA A 333 -22.02 19.53 -10.43
CA ALA A 333 -21.42 20.83 -10.71
C ALA A 333 -20.21 21.07 -9.83
N SER A 334 -19.22 21.83 -10.36
CA SER A 334 -17.97 22.14 -9.65
C SER A 334 -17.31 20.88 -9.06
N ALA A 335 -17.23 19.82 -9.87
CA ALA A 335 -16.67 18.53 -9.49
C ALA A 335 -15.33 18.26 -10.16
N ALA A 336 -14.42 17.59 -9.46
CA ALA A 336 -13.18 17.09 -10.05
C ALA A 336 -12.93 15.64 -9.65
N ILE A 337 -12.39 14.86 -10.59
CA ILE A 337 -11.96 13.47 -10.36
C ILE A 337 -10.50 13.30 -10.77
N GLY A 338 -9.73 12.58 -9.98
CA GLY A 338 -8.32 12.31 -10.26
C GLY A 338 -7.77 11.05 -9.59
N ALA A 339 -6.67 10.54 -10.17
CA ALA A 339 -6.24 10.74 -11.53
C ALA A 339 -6.65 9.54 -12.36
N ILE A 340 -7.15 9.76 -13.57
CA ILE A 340 -7.39 8.65 -14.51
C ILE A 340 -6.10 8.44 -15.31
N CYS A 341 -5.49 7.26 -15.18
CA CYS A 341 -4.31 6.88 -15.92
C CYS A 341 -4.70 6.41 -17.33
N ASP A 342 -4.49 7.28 -18.31
CA ASP A 342 -4.74 6.99 -19.74
C ASP A 342 -3.73 7.73 -20.61
N PRO A 343 -2.54 7.13 -20.87
CA PRO A 343 -1.49 7.75 -21.67
C PRO A 343 -1.93 8.18 -23.07
N ALA A 344 -2.85 7.40 -23.69
CA ALA A 344 -3.34 7.69 -25.02
C ALA A 344 -4.21 8.96 -25.04
N SER A 345 -5.10 9.12 -24.07
CA SER A 345 -5.93 10.30 -23.91
C SER A 345 -5.11 11.55 -23.52
N ALA A 346 -4.11 11.40 -22.63
CA ALA A 346 -3.18 12.47 -22.30
C ALA A 346 -2.39 12.94 -23.54
N LYS A 347 -1.86 12.01 -24.33
CA LYS A 347 -1.16 12.31 -25.60
C LYS A 347 -2.07 13.04 -26.59
N ALA A 348 -3.32 12.60 -26.74
CA ALA A 348 -4.29 13.24 -27.63
C ALA A 348 -4.61 14.67 -27.18
N ALA A 349 -4.75 14.92 -25.86
CA ALA A 349 -4.96 16.25 -25.30
C ALA A 349 -3.75 17.18 -25.58
N HIS A 350 -2.52 16.70 -25.39
CA HIS A 350 -1.31 17.44 -25.71
C HIS A 350 -1.20 17.77 -27.21
N ALA A 351 -1.56 16.85 -28.09
CA ALA A 351 -1.55 17.08 -29.54
C ALA A 351 -2.58 18.13 -29.96
N ALA A 352 -3.71 18.21 -29.27
CA ALA A 352 -4.76 19.19 -29.57
C ALA A 352 -4.46 20.59 -29.01
N GLY A 353 -3.75 20.68 -27.91
CA GLY A 353 -3.41 21.93 -27.23
C GLY A 353 -4.49 22.43 -26.26
N ALA A 354 -4.10 23.31 -25.34
CA ALA A 354 -5.01 23.94 -24.39
C ALA A 354 -6.06 24.80 -25.12
N GLY A 355 -7.30 24.79 -24.62
CA GLY A 355 -8.46 25.43 -25.21
C GLY A 355 -9.17 24.59 -26.29
N ALA A 356 -8.56 23.52 -26.78
CA ALA A 356 -9.15 22.69 -27.82
C ALA A 356 -10.32 21.83 -27.30
N THR A 357 -11.26 21.54 -28.19
CA THR A 357 -12.33 20.57 -27.97
C THR A 357 -11.96 19.25 -28.64
N VAL A 358 -11.93 18.15 -27.87
CA VAL A 358 -11.51 16.83 -28.35
C VAL A 358 -12.58 15.79 -28.05
N LYS A 359 -12.73 14.81 -28.91
CA LYS A 359 -13.52 13.58 -28.64
C LYS A 359 -12.56 12.48 -28.22
N LEU A 360 -12.79 11.89 -27.06
CA LEU A 360 -11.94 10.85 -26.48
C LEU A 360 -12.75 9.64 -26.04
N VAL A 361 -12.08 8.50 -26.03
CA VAL A 361 -12.48 7.27 -25.40
C VAL A 361 -11.57 7.09 -24.18
N LEU A 362 -12.00 7.64 -23.04
CA LEU A 362 -11.18 7.81 -21.84
C LEU A 362 -11.32 6.62 -20.89
N GLY A 363 -10.19 6.12 -20.40
CA GLY A 363 -10.09 5.07 -19.37
C GLY A 363 -10.81 3.77 -19.72
N GLY A 364 -11.10 2.95 -18.70
CA GLY A 364 -11.89 1.71 -18.81
C GLY A 364 -11.25 0.63 -19.70
N LYS A 365 -9.91 0.57 -19.77
CA LYS A 365 -9.15 -0.28 -20.70
C LYS A 365 -8.46 -1.46 -19.99
N SER A 366 -8.44 -1.48 -18.65
CA SER A 366 -7.83 -2.54 -17.82
C SER A 366 -8.61 -3.85 -17.76
N GLY A 367 -9.80 -3.92 -18.38
CA GLY A 367 -10.61 -5.14 -18.41
C GLY A 367 -11.35 -5.44 -17.11
N ILE A 368 -11.50 -4.48 -16.21
CA ILE A 368 -12.26 -4.63 -14.97
C ILE A 368 -13.73 -4.91 -15.26
N LYS A 369 -14.25 -5.99 -14.70
CA LYS A 369 -15.65 -6.41 -14.88
C LYS A 369 -16.61 -5.31 -14.42
N GLY A 370 -17.51 -4.91 -15.31
CA GLY A 370 -18.52 -3.87 -15.05
C GLY A 370 -18.04 -2.45 -15.31
N ASP A 371 -16.76 -2.27 -15.65
CA ASP A 371 -16.25 -1.00 -16.18
C ASP A 371 -16.13 -1.01 -17.70
N TYR A 372 -16.11 0.15 -18.29
CA TYR A 372 -15.95 0.38 -19.75
C TYR A 372 -15.51 1.82 -20.00
N PRO A 373 -14.86 2.12 -21.14
CA PRO A 373 -14.41 3.46 -21.47
C PRO A 373 -15.53 4.48 -21.46
N TYR A 374 -15.22 5.71 -21.04
CA TYR A 374 -16.11 6.85 -21.18
C TYR A 374 -15.88 7.56 -22.51
N GLU A 375 -16.85 7.44 -23.43
CA GLU A 375 -16.84 8.20 -24.69
C GLU A 375 -17.47 9.58 -24.46
N GLY A 376 -16.70 10.64 -24.78
CA GLY A 376 -17.18 11.98 -24.52
C GLY A 376 -16.46 13.08 -25.32
N THR A 377 -17.05 14.28 -25.27
CA THR A 377 -16.42 15.50 -25.77
C THR A 377 -15.88 16.28 -24.57
N PHE A 378 -14.60 16.64 -24.66
CA PHE A 378 -13.89 17.30 -23.60
C PHE A 378 -13.28 18.62 -24.11
N ILE A 379 -13.19 19.60 -23.21
CA ILE A 379 -12.34 20.77 -23.39
C ILE A 379 -11.02 20.51 -22.67
N VAL A 380 -9.89 20.70 -23.32
CA VAL A 380 -8.56 20.67 -22.71
C VAL A 380 -8.36 22.00 -21.97
N GLU A 381 -8.58 22.02 -20.64
CA GLU A 381 -8.43 23.25 -19.86
C GLU A 381 -6.98 23.57 -19.57
N ASN A 382 -6.14 22.56 -19.31
CA ASN A 382 -4.72 22.74 -19.02
C ASN A 382 -3.91 21.51 -19.40
N LEU A 383 -2.60 21.70 -19.62
CA LEU A 383 -1.61 20.67 -19.91
C LEU A 383 -0.44 20.76 -18.94
N SER A 384 0.15 19.64 -18.59
CA SER A 384 1.30 19.55 -17.71
C SER A 384 2.28 18.48 -18.19
N ASP A 385 3.57 18.66 -17.92
CA ASP A 385 4.60 17.63 -18.14
C ASP A 385 4.52 16.52 -17.08
N GLY A 386 3.69 16.70 -16.04
CA GLY A 386 3.45 15.74 -14.97
C GLY A 386 4.43 15.82 -13.80
N LYS A 387 5.38 16.76 -13.80
CA LYS A 387 6.41 16.87 -12.76
C LYS A 387 6.03 17.92 -11.71
N PHE A 388 6.07 17.53 -10.45
CA PHE A 388 5.78 18.39 -9.32
C PHE A 388 6.31 17.78 -8.01
N VAL A 389 6.37 18.59 -6.95
CA VAL A 389 6.65 18.11 -5.59
C VAL A 389 5.32 17.84 -4.89
N ALA A 390 5.22 16.70 -4.21
CA ALA A 390 4.08 16.33 -3.37
C ALA A 390 4.42 16.55 -1.88
N PRO A 391 4.06 17.73 -1.29
CA PRO A 391 4.49 18.12 0.05
C PRO A 391 3.65 17.49 1.17
N GLY A 392 2.52 16.88 0.85
CA GLY A 392 1.61 16.29 1.84
C GLY A 392 2.24 15.19 2.67
N PRO A 393 1.66 14.87 3.84
CA PRO A 393 2.29 14.00 4.85
C PRO A 393 2.60 12.59 4.36
N TYR A 394 1.81 12.05 3.41
CA TYR A 394 2.02 10.72 2.86
C TYR A 394 3.29 10.65 1.99
N PHE A 395 3.43 11.55 1.02
CA PHE A 395 4.61 11.58 0.14
C PHE A 395 5.82 12.27 0.79
N GLY A 396 5.61 13.21 1.72
CA GLY A 396 6.67 13.82 2.51
C GLY A 396 7.66 14.67 1.72
N GLY A 397 7.20 15.40 0.70
CA GLY A 397 8.06 16.25 -0.12
C GLY A 397 8.72 15.55 -1.31
N ARG A 398 8.19 14.41 -1.72
CA ARG A 398 8.71 13.63 -2.85
C ARG A 398 8.49 14.33 -4.19
N ASP A 399 9.49 14.22 -5.07
CA ASP A 399 9.34 14.54 -6.49
C ASP A 399 8.46 13.47 -7.16
N MET A 400 7.44 13.93 -7.88
CA MET A 400 6.49 13.10 -8.61
C MET A 400 6.65 13.28 -10.10
N ASP A 401 6.45 12.19 -10.85
CA ASP A 401 6.38 12.21 -12.32
C ASP A 401 5.15 11.40 -12.78
N MET A 402 4.08 12.12 -13.09
CA MET A 402 2.83 11.57 -13.63
C MET A 402 2.87 11.44 -15.16
N GLY A 403 4.00 11.80 -15.79
CA GLY A 403 4.14 11.92 -17.24
C GLY A 403 3.24 13.01 -17.83
N PRO A 404 3.25 13.18 -19.16
CA PRO A 404 2.37 14.12 -19.84
C PRO A 404 0.93 13.98 -19.37
N SER A 405 0.34 15.06 -18.86
CA SER A 405 -0.94 15.07 -18.18
C SER A 405 -1.82 16.23 -18.64
N ALA A 406 -3.13 16.12 -18.42
CA ALA A 406 -4.07 17.15 -18.80
C ALA A 406 -5.21 17.30 -17.77
N CYS A 407 -5.73 18.53 -17.62
CA CYS A 407 -7.05 18.79 -17.10
C CYS A 407 -8.05 18.75 -18.26
N LEU A 408 -8.94 17.79 -18.28
CA LEU A 408 -10.03 17.70 -19.23
C LEU A 408 -11.34 18.09 -18.56
N ARG A 409 -12.21 18.84 -19.25
CA ARG A 409 -13.55 19.18 -18.74
C ARG A 409 -14.66 18.65 -19.65
N THR A 410 -15.61 17.96 -19.06
CA THR A 410 -16.86 17.55 -19.71
C THR A 410 -18.04 18.03 -18.86
N GLY A 411 -18.90 18.92 -19.42
CA GLY A 411 -19.87 19.65 -18.62
C GLY A 411 -19.17 20.46 -17.51
N GLU A 412 -19.60 20.27 -16.26
CA GLU A 412 -19.03 20.91 -15.05
C GLU A 412 -18.07 19.98 -14.29
N VAL A 413 -17.67 18.86 -14.90
CA VAL A 413 -16.77 17.87 -14.29
C VAL A 413 -15.38 17.99 -14.89
N ARG A 414 -14.36 18.22 -14.04
CA ARG A 414 -12.94 18.21 -14.39
C ARG A 414 -12.34 16.84 -14.14
N VAL A 415 -11.51 16.40 -15.04
CA VAL A 415 -10.84 15.10 -14.97
C VAL A 415 -9.34 15.32 -15.07
N VAL A 416 -8.61 14.87 -14.06
CA VAL A 416 -7.14 14.74 -14.16
C VAL A 416 -6.84 13.49 -14.95
N VAL A 417 -6.17 13.63 -16.09
CA VAL A 417 -5.70 12.50 -16.92
C VAL A 417 -4.19 12.50 -16.89
N SER A 418 -3.60 11.35 -16.56
CA SER A 418 -2.14 11.19 -16.46
C SER A 418 -1.63 10.06 -17.36
N SER A 419 -0.32 10.08 -17.61
CA SER A 419 0.35 8.99 -18.36
C SER A 419 0.94 7.92 -17.47
N HIS A 420 1.24 8.24 -16.20
CA HIS A 420 1.75 7.28 -15.22
C HIS A 420 0.74 7.12 -14.09
N LYS A 421 0.72 5.91 -13.53
CA LYS A 421 -0.14 5.53 -12.41
C LYS A 421 0.47 5.97 -11.08
N ALA A 422 -0.30 6.68 -10.26
CA ALA A 422 -0.01 6.88 -8.84
C ALA A 422 -1.32 7.04 -8.06
N GLN A 423 -1.31 6.65 -6.78
CA GLN A 423 -2.44 6.85 -5.89
C GLN A 423 -2.65 8.34 -5.62
N LEU A 424 -3.88 8.84 -5.77
CA LEU A 424 -4.20 10.22 -5.44
C LEU A 424 -4.23 10.40 -3.91
N ALA A 425 -3.13 10.93 -3.35
CA ALA A 425 -2.96 11.09 -1.91
C ALA A 425 -2.44 12.47 -1.48
N ASP A 426 -2.29 13.41 -2.43
CA ASP A 426 -1.78 14.76 -2.21
C ASP A 426 -2.56 15.76 -3.05
N GLN A 427 -2.88 16.92 -2.49
CA GLN A 427 -3.63 17.97 -3.19
C GLN A 427 -2.86 18.53 -4.42
N SER A 428 -1.52 18.44 -4.41
CA SER A 428 -0.70 18.82 -5.57
C SER A 428 -1.04 17.98 -6.81
N MET A 429 -1.58 16.76 -6.65
CA MET A 429 -2.04 15.91 -7.74
C MET A 429 -3.31 16.41 -8.46
N PHE A 430 -3.94 17.46 -7.97
CA PHE A 430 -4.92 18.26 -8.68
C PHE A 430 -4.32 19.57 -9.17
N ARG A 431 -3.49 20.21 -8.33
CA ARG A 431 -2.92 21.54 -8.63
C ARG A 431 -1.98 21.54 -9.82
N TYR A 432 -1.23 20.46 -10.07
CA TYR A 432 -0.27 20.38 -11.17
C TYR A 432 -0.91 20.49 -12.57
N VAL A 433 -2.21 20.22 -12.67
CA VAL A 433 -3.01 20.45 -13.88
C VAL A 433 -3.98 21.64 -13.74
N GLY A 434 -3.77 22.51 -12.74
CA GLY A 434 -4.53 23.77 -12.59
C GLY A 434 -5.86 23.64 -11.84
N ILE A 435 -6.15 22.53 -11.18
CA ILE A 435 -7.35 22.37 -10.35
C ILE A 435 -7.01 22.71 -8.90
N GLU A 436 -7.67 23.74 -8.33
CA GLU A 436 -7.55 24.00 -6.88
C GLU A 436 -8.62 23.19 -6.12
N PRO A 437 -8.21 22.21 -5.30
CA PRO A 437 -9.14 21.30 -4.61
C PRO A 437 -10.14 22.03 -3.72
N THR A 438 -9.71 23.06 -3.00
CA THR A 438 -10.58 23.81 -2.07
C THR A 438 -11.67 24.64 -2.74
N ARG A 439 -11.58 24.83 -4.06
CA ARG A 439 -12.57 25.53 -4.88
C ARG A 439 -13.58 24.59 -5.54
N GLN A 440 -13.46 23.27 -5.35
CA GLN A 440 -14.42 22.31 -5.87
C GLN A 440 -15.49 22.05 -4.84
N ALA A 441 -16.72 21.80 -5.28
CA ALA A 441 -17.80 21.36 -4.42
C ALA A 441 -17.69 19.85 -4.10
N ILE A 442 -17.22 19.07 -5.10
CA ILE A 442 -17.06 17.62 -5.00
C ILE A 442 -15.70 17.23 -5.54
N LEU A 443 -14.96 16.43 -4.78
CA LEU A 443 -13.73 15.79 -5.22
C LEU A 443 -13.90 14.27 -5.21
N VAL A 444 -13.45 13.59 -6.25
CA VAL A 444 -13.38 12.13 -6.30
C VAL A 444 -11.91 11.72 -6.37
N ASN A 445 -11.45 11.01 -5.37
CA ASN A 445 -10.07 10.55 -5.24
C ASN A 445 -9.99 9.05 -5.48
N LYS A 446 -9.19 8.61 -6.47
CA LYS A 446 -8.85 7.19 -6.67
C LYS A 446 -7.86 6.74 -5.61
N SER A 447 -8.42 6.42 -4.43
CA SER A 447 -7.68 6.06 -3.21
C SER A 447 -8.68 5.55 -2.17
N SER A 448 -8.24 4.64 -1.29
CA SER A 448 -9.08 4.15 -0.19
C SER A 448 -8.96 5.00 1.07
N VAL A 449 -7.73 5.25 1.56
CA VAL A 449 -7.50 5.93 2.85
C VAL A 449 -6.34 6.93 2.78
N HIS A 450 -5.25 6.67 2.04
CA HIS A 450 -4.05 7.51 2.08
C HIS A 450 -4.32 9.00 1.79
N PHE A 451 -5.26 9.30 0.91
CA PHE A 451 -5.65 10.69 0.61
C PHE A 451 -6.09 11.47 1.86
N ARG A 452 -6.58 10.80 2.90
CA ARG A 452 -7.06 11.46 4.10
C ARG A 452 -5.99 12.28 4.81
N ALA A 453 -4.71 11.87 4.70
CA ALA A 453 -3.60 12.60 5.31
C ALA A 453 -3.54 14.08 4.90
N ASP A 454 -3.85 14.38 3.64
CA ASP A 454 -3.78 15.74 3.09
C ASP A 454 -5.17 16.35 2.79
N PHE A 455 -6.18 15.53 2.53
CA PHE A 455 -7.50 15.99 2.15
C PHE A 455 -8.51 16.10 3.30
N GLU A 456 -8.36 15.35 4.40
CA GLU A 456 -9.30 15.38 5.52
C GLU A 456 -9.40 16.80 6.15
N PRO A 457 -8.32 17.58 6.28
CA PRO A 457 -8.40 18.96 6.78
C PRO A 457 -9.25 19.91 5.94
N ILE A 458 -9.35 19.65 4.63
CA ILE A 458 -10.13 20.46 3.69
C ILE A 458 -11.51 19.88 3.37
N ALA A 459 -11.86 18.71 3.92
CA ALA A 459 -13.12 18.03 3.68
C ALA A 459 -14.22 18.52 4.62
N GLU A 460 -15.44 18.72 4.10
CA GLU A 460 -16.66 18.82 4.92
C GLU A 460 -17.14 17.42 5.35
N LYS A 461 -17.09 16.46 4.40
CA LYS A 461 -17.47 15.08 4.58
C LYS A 461 -16.70 14.16 3.66
N LEU A 462 -16.38 12.97 4.16
CA LEU A 462 -15.82 11.89 3.38
C LEU A 462 -16.89 10.83 3.11
N LEU A 463 -17.00 10.38 1.86
CA LEU A 463 -17.88 9.29 1.44
C LEU A 463 -17.05 8.20 0.79
N ILE A 464 -17.38 6.94 1.03
CA ILE A 464 -16.70 5.79 0.41
C ILE A 464 -17.64 5.21 -0.65
N CYS A 465 -17.18 5.17 -1.91
CA CYS A 465 -17.93 4.62 -3.02
C CYS A 465 -17.25 3.41 -3.62
N ALA A 466 -18.04 2.41 -3.98
CA ALA A 466 -17.60 1.22 -4.70
C ALA A 466 -18.04 1.30 -6.17
N ALA A 467 -17.24 1.99 -7.01
CA ALA A 467 -17.29 1.81 -8.46
C ALA A 467 -16.53 0.53 -8.84
N PRO A 468 -16.74 -0.03 -10.05
CA PRO A 468 -15.94 -1.16 -10.50
C PRO A 468 -14.44 -0.88 -10.37
N GLY A 469 -13.67 -1.85 -9.86
CA GLY A 469 -12.24 -1.71 -9.63
C GLY A 469 -11.56 -3.04 -9.29
N ALA A 470 -10.24 -3.05 -9.27
CA ALA A 470 -9.43 -4.24 -9.02
C ALA A 470 -9.42 -4.68 -7.55
N MET A 471 -9.83 -3.79 -6.62
CA MET A 471 -9.84 -4.03 -5.18
C MET A 471 -11.27 -3.98 -4.64
N PRO A 472 -12.06 -5.07 -4.71
CA PRO A 472 -13.40 -5.09 -4.15
C PRO A 472 -13.42 -4.65 -2.69
N ALA A 473 -14.32 -3.73 -2.35
CA ALA A 473 -14.46 -3.21 -1.01
C ALA A 473 -14.91 -4.28 0.00
N ASP A 474 -15.61 -5.32 -0.47
CA ASP A 474 -15.94 -6.53 0.30
C ASP A 474 -15.00 -7.68 -0.13
N PRO A 475 -14.03 -8.09 0.69
CA PRO A 475 -13.12 -9.19 0.36
C PRO A 475 -13.84 -10.54 0.12
N ALA A 476 -15.06 -10.72 0.64
CA ALA A 476 -15.84 -11.93 0.37
C ALA A 476 -16.28 -12.07 -1.10
N ALA A 477 -16.22 -10.99 -1.88
CA ALA A 477 -16.52 -11.01 -3.31
C ALA A 477 -15.37 -11.52 -4.18
N LEU A 478 -14.18 -11.72 -3.63
CA LEU A 478 -13.01 -12.20 -4.35
C LEU A 478 -13.07 -13.72 -4.57
N PRO A 479 -12.56 -14.23 -5.70
CA PRO A 479 -12.60 -15.66 -6.04
C PRO A 479 -11.46 -16.44 -5.33
N TRP A 480 -11.52 -16.54 -4.03
CA TRP A 480 -10.52 -17.21 -3.20
C TRP A 480 -10.33 -18.70 -3.50
N THR A 481 -9.08 -19.16 -3.50
CA THR A 481 -8.72 -20.55 -3.75
C THR A 481 -7.70 -21.12 -2.77
N LYS A 482 -6.84 -20.29 -2.16
CA LYS A 482 -5.66 -20.71 -1.38
C LYS A 482 -5.69 -20.30 0.08
N LEU A 483 -6.66 -19.55 0.55
CA LEU A 483 -6.70 -19.11 1.94
C LEU A 483 -6.66 -20.29 2.92
N ARG A 484 -6.20 -20.03 4.13
CA ARG A 484 -6.32 -21.03 5.21
C ARG A 484 -7.80 -21.34 5.52
N PRO A 485 -8.18 -22.63 5.65
CA PRO A 485 -9.56 -22.99 5.96
C PRO A 485 -10.04 -22.33 7.26
N GLY A 486 -11.29 -21.89 7.27
CA GLY A 486 -11.95 -21.30 8.44
C GLY A 486 -11.71 -19.82 8.67
N ILE A 487 -10.82 -19.14 7.91
CA ILE A 487 -10.74 -17.68 7.99
C ILE A 487 -12.02 -17.06 7.48
N ARG A 488 -12.60 -16.11 8.23
CA ARG A 488 -13.74 -15.33 7.75
C ARG A 488 -13.31 -14.33 6.70
N LEU A 489 -14.04 -14.29 5.59
CA LEU A 489 -13.69 -13.45 4.43
C LEU A 489 -13.94 -11.95 4.65
N LYS A 490 -14.62 -11.61 5.73
CA LYS A 490 -14.83 -10.25 6.26
C LYS A 490 -15.28 -10.34 7.72
N PRO A 491 -15.33 -9.23 8.46
CA PRO A 491 -15.88 -9.22 9.82
C PRO A 491 -17.27 -9.86 9.87
N ASN A 492 -17.46 -10.84 10.77
CA ASN A 492 -18.69 -11.63 10.92
C ASN A 492 -19.20 -12.30 9.62
N GLY A 493 -18.36 -12.39 8.61
CA GLY A 493 -18.71 -12.94 7.30
C GLY A 493 -18.57 -14.47 7.22
N PRO A 494 -18.78 -15.03 6.02
CA PRO A 494 -18.62 -16.46 5.78
C PRO A 494 -17.15 -16.87 5.94
N ALA A 495 -16.94 -18.07 6.48
CA ALA A 495 -15.63 -18.68 6.52
C ALA A 495 -15.22 -19.23 5.14
N PHE A 496 -13.93 -19.11 4.82
CA PHE A 496 -13.39 -19.76 3.62
C PHE A 496 -13.44 -21.27 3.77
N VAL A 497 -13.97 -21.94 2.75
CA VAL A 497 -13.98 -23.39 2.61
C VAL A 497 -13.22 -23.72 1.33
N ALA A 498 -12.10 -24.44 1.48
CA ALA A 498 -11.35 -24.89 0.30
C ALA A 498 -12.21 -25.84 -0.55
N ALA A 499 -12.20 -25.66 -1.87
CA ALA A 499 -12.86 -26.61 -2.76
C ALA A 499 -12.25 -28.01 -2.56
N GLU A 500 -13.08 -29.03 -2.40
CA GLU A 500 -12.60 -30.40 -2.37
C GLU A 500 -11.85 -30.70 -3.68
N LYS A 501 -10.57 -31.09 -3.57
CA LYS A 501 -9.83 -31.60 -4.73
C LYS A 501 -10.61 -32.82 -5.24
N SER A 502 -11.26 -32.70 -6.40
CA SER A 502 -11.88 -33.85 -7.06
C SER A 502 -10.83 -34.96 -7.16
N ARG A 503 -11.03 -36.03 -6.39
CA ARG A 503 -10.22 -37.25 -6.52
C ARG A 503 -10.43 -37.73 -7.93
N SER A 504 -9.42 -37.62 -8.77
CA SER A 504 -9.41 -38.33 -10.05
C SER A 504 -9.72 -39.81 -9.78
N PRO A 505 -10.67 -40.42 -10.45
CA PRO A 505 -10.89 -41.83 -10.30
C PRO A 505 -9.60 -42.58 -10.64
N SER A 506 -9.10 -43.39 -9.71
CA SER A 506 -8.01 -44.34 -9.99
C SER A 506 -8.35 -45.14 -11.26
N PRO A 507 -7.41 -45.28 -12.21
CA PRO A 507 -7.64 -46.17 -13.33
C PRO A 507 -7.90 -47.57 -12.78
N ALA A 508 -9.08 -48.11 -13.15
CA ALA A 508 -9.41 -49.49 -12.82
C ALA A 508 -8.35 -50.39 -13.46
N THR A 509 -7.61 -51.09 -12.63
CA THR A 509 -6.74 -52.20 -13.05
C THR A 509 -7.64 -53.31 -13.57
N GLY A 510 -7.69 -53.46 -14.89
CA GLY A 510 -8.19 -54.65 -15.61
C GLY A 510 -7.03 -55.55 -15.99
#